data_f33ca8b8d514f1f5bf6c798593ca2faf
#
_entry.id   f33ca8b8d514f1f5bf6c798593ca2faf
#
_cell.length_a   1.000
_cell.length_b   1.000
_cell.length_c   1.000
_cell.angle_alpha   90.00
_cell.angle_beta   90.00
_cell.angle_gamma   90.00
#
_symmetry.space_group_name_H-M   'P 1'
#
loop_
_entity.id
_entity.type
_entity.pdbx_description
1 polymer ?
#
loop_
_entity_poly.entity_id
_entity_poly.type
_entity_poly.pdbx_seq_one_letter_code
_entity_poly.pdbx_strand_id
1 'polypeptide(L)'
;VNKIFHDTDVVHHLAGITDVPRIKSQASSEKDEKIKLVAEEGTQNILDVISKKCKIIMPSTHVVFEGIKEVKKDILENEETKPVLSYGKSKNHNEKQLKDSGKNYVILRLGSVYGYSTDTARIDIMPNFFSKMASQNGTLKLYAGGRQIKSLVPLIDVARCFKFMEEREDISSDIFNLTKDTVTVKEVAEICKKYNPKITLKETNDEVPNLGFSLSNKKILNTGFKFLYALEESIQEMISKWSKQNLIKDLEHVRDGGNEFIDLRGKISNHELTEPINMIGLVESKKGTIRANHYHPQQEQKCLFTKGQIIEIFQDILNPNSPKVTQVVNEG
;
A
#
# COMPACT_ATOMS: atom_id res chain seq x y z
N VAL A 1 29.07 -1.37 3.13
CA VAL A 1 28.20 -2.55 3.03
C VAL A 1 28.91 -3.78 3.60
N ASN A 2 30.14 -4.10 3.17
CA ASN A 2 30.86 -5.32 3.60
C ASN A 2 31.04 -5.47 5.13
N LYS A 3 31.23 -4.37 5.90
CA LYS A 3 31.40 -4.43 7.36
C LYS A 3 30.12 -4.79 8.12
N ILE A 4 28.95 -4.47 7.56
CA ILE A 4 27.67 -4.65 8.24
C ILE A 4 27.18 -6.10 8.17
N PHE A 5 27.47 -6.80 7.07
CA PHE A 5 26.92 -8.12 6.79
C PHE A 5 27.87 -9.30 7.12
N HIS A 6 29.15 -9.02 7.49
CA HIS A 6 30.15 -10.07 7.67
C HIS A 6 29.80 -11.06 8.80
N ASP A 7 29.24 -10.56 9.91
CA ASP A 7 28.89 -11.33 11.10
C ASP A 7 27.37 -11.44 11.33
N THR A 8 26.59 -11.33 10.26
CA THR A 8 25.13 -11.37 10.34
C THR A 8 24.65 -12.81 10.19
N ASP A 9 23.82 -13.27 11.13
CA ASP A 9 23.23 -14.60 11.11
C ASP A 9 21.96 -14.66 10.23
N VAL A 10 21.15 -13.59 10.24
CA VAL A 10 19.90 -13.50 9.48
C VAL A 10 19.75 -12.14 8.81
N VAL A 11 19.30 -12.13 7.57
CA VAL A 11 18.93 -10.93 6.82
C VAL A 11 17.47 -11.00 6.42
N HIS A 12 16.67 -10.06 6.90
CA HIS A 12 15.32 -9.82 6.38
C HIS A 12 15.42 -8.87 5.20
N HIS A 13 15.40 -9.40 3.97
CA HIS A 13 15.52 -8.62 2.76
C HIS A 13 14.17 -8.01 2.35
N LEU A 14 13.79 -6.93 3.02
CA LEU A 14 12.50 -6.23 2.81
C LEU A 14 12.58 -5.10 1.77
N ALA A 15 13.79 -4.67 1.41
CA ALA A 15 13.98 -3.57 0.48
C ALA A 15 13.45 -3.91 -0.92
N GLY A 16 12.71 -2.98 -1.51
CA GLY A 16 12.15 -3.13 -2.85
C GLY A 16 11.16 -2.04 -3.20
N ILE A 17 10.96 -1.81 -4.49
CA ILE A 17 9.94 -0.89 -4.98
C ILE A 17 8.63 -1.65 -5.15
N THR A 18 7.60 -1.23 -4.41
CA THR A 18 6.27 -1.87 -4.40
C THR A 18 5.18 -1.01 -5.03
N ASP A 19 5.48 0.25 -5.36
CA ASP A 19 4.57 1.12 -6.10
C ASP A 19 4.60 0.75 -7.58
N VAL A 20 3.83 -0.25 -7.93
CA VAL A 20 3.79 -0.84 -9.27
C VAL A 20 2.52 -0.44 -10.00
N PRO A 21 2.59 -0.28 -11.34
CA PRO A 21 1.40 -0.11 -12.17
C PRO A 21 0.43 -1.26 -11.95
N ARG A 22 -0.85 -0.96 -11.81
CA ARG A 22 -1.92 -1.96 -11.69
C ARG A 22 -2.31 -2.55 -13.05
N ILE A 23 -2.09 -1.79 -14.12
CA ILE A 23 -2.38 -2.15 -15.49
C ILE A 23 -1.20 -1.75 -16.39
N LYS A 24 -1.04 -2.43 -17.52
CA LYS A 24 0.06 -2.17 -18.46
C LYS A 24 0.13 -0.72 -18.96
N SER A 25 -0.99 -0.04 -19.09
CA SER A 25 -1.03 1.37 -19.52
C SER A 25 -0.45 2.37 -18.50
N GLN A 26 -0.24 1.96 -17.25
CA GLN A 26 0.42 2.77 -16.22
C GLN A 26 1.93 2.49 -16.12
N ALA A 27 2.43 1.49 -16.85
CA ALA A 27 3.84 1.15 -16.88
C ALA A 27 4.60 2.22 -17.69
N SER A 28 5.76 2.63 -17.18
CA SER A 28 6.75 3.42 -17.92
C SER A 28 8.07 2.66 -17.94
N SER A 29 8.83 2.79 -19.01
CA SER A 29 10.15 2.14 -19.13
C SER A 29 11.09 2.53 -17.98
N GLU A 30 11.13 3.80 -17.63
CA GLU A 30 11.97 4.32 -16.53
C GLU A 30 11.58 3.70 -15.18
N LYS A 31 10.29 3.59 -14.88
CA LYS A 31 9.80 2.98 -13.64
C LYS A 31 10.10 1.48 -13.61
N ASP A 32 9.92 0.80 -14.73
CA ASP A 32 10.21 -0.63 -14.87
C ASP A 32 11.71 -0.93 -14.70
N GLU A 33 12.58 -0.11 -15.30
CA GLU A 33 14.05 -0.21 -15.12
C GLU A 33 14.45 0.01 -13.66
N LYS A 34 13.88 1.01 -13.01
CA LYS A 34 14.14 1.28 -11.58
C LYS A 34 13.69 0.14 -10.67
N ILE A 35 12.53 -0.45 -10.94
CA ILE A 35 12.04 -1.63 -10.22
C ILE A 35 13.03 -2.79 -10.39
N LYS A 36 13.45 -3.05 -11.62
CA LYS A 36 14.41 -4.09 -11.95
C LYS A 36 15.76 -3.86 -11.26
N LEU A 37 16.34 -2.68 -11.40
CA LEU A 37 17.61 -2.30 -10.79
C LEU A 37 17.63 -2.52 -9.28
N VAL A 38 16.65 -1.93 -8.58
CA VAL A 38 16.57 -2.02 -7.11
C VAL A 38 16.32 -3.47 -6.66
N ALA A 39 15.48 -4.22 -7.36
CA ALA A 39 15.17 -5.58 -6.98
C ALA A 39 16.34 -6.54 -7.31
N GLU A 40 16.81 -6.56 -8.55
CA GLU A 40 17.75 -7.56 -9.02
C GLU A 40 19.18 -7.28 -8.56
N GLU A 41 19.70 -6.06 -8.78
CA GLU A 41 21.04 -5.68 -8.31
C GLU A 41 21.10 -5.54 -6.79
N GLY A 42 20.02 -4.99 -6.16
CA GLY A 42 19.95 -4.91 -4.71
C GLY A 42 20.01 -6.28 -4.03
N THR A 43 19.32 -7.27 -4.58
CA THR A 43 19.40 -8.67 -4.10
C THR A 43 20.78 -9.26 -4.33
N GLN A 44 21.36 -9.06 -5.52
CA GLN A 44 22.72 -9.57 -5.83
C GLN A 44 23.76 -8.98 -4.88
N ASN A 45 23.72 -7.68 -4.65
CA ASN A 45 24.63 -6.99 -3.71
C ASN A 45 24.58 -7.57 -2.29
N ILE A 46 23.40 -8.00 -1.83
CA ILE A 46 23.26 -8.67 -0.52
C ILE A 46 23.89 -10.08 -0.61
N LEU A 47 23.58 -10.84 -1.65
CA LEU A 47 24.09 -12.19 -1.81
C LEU A 47 25.62 -12.25 -1.91
N ASP A 48 26.24 -11.23 -2.51
CA ASP A 48 27.69 -11.15 -2.65
C ASP A 48 28.44 -10.93 -1.33
N VAL A 49 27.76 -10.31 -0.33
CA VAL A 49 28.41 -9.91 0.92
C VAL A 49 28.03 -10.76 2.14
N ILE A 50 26.88 -11.43 2.14
CA ILE A 50 26.49 -12.30 3.25
C ILE A 50 27.28 -13.60 3.25
N SER A 51 27.54 -14.14 4.44
CA SER A 51 28.19 -15.45 4.59
C SER A 51 27.29 -16.60 4.10
N LYS A 52 27.89 -17.77 3.82
CA LYS A 52 27.09 -18.98 3.48
C LYS A 52 26.21 -19.46 4.65
N LYS A 53 26.56 -19.11 5.88
CA LYS A 53 25.81 -19.48 7.08
C LYS A 53 24.62 -18.53 7.33
N CYS A 54 24.68 -17.32 6.77
CA CYS A 54 23.63 -16.34 6.91
C CYS A 54 22.34 -16.82 6.24
N LYS A 55 21.22 -16.79 6.98
CA LYS A 55 19.90 -17.05 6.44
C LYS A 55 19.31 -15.76 5.88
N ILE A 56 18.90 -15.78 4.61
CA ILE A 56 18.15 -14.66 4.02
C ILE A 56 16.66 -14.99 3.95
N ILE A 57 15.81 -14.13 4.54
CA ILE A 57 14.36 -14.27 4.50
C ILE A 57 13.81 -13.14 3.62
N MET A 58 13.16 -13.51 2.51
CA MET A 58 12.71 -12.56 1.52
C MET A 58 11.19 -12.65 1.27
N PRO A 59 10.45 -11.53 1.33
CA PRO A 59 9.08 -11.50 0.85
C PRO A 59 9.05 -11.52 -0.67
N SER A 60 8.46 -12.55 -1.23
CA SER A 60 8.00 -12.61 -2.59
C SER A 60 6.49 -12.31 -2.63
N THR A 61 5.79 -12.64 -3.67
CA THR A 61 4.42 -12.20 -3.89
C THR A 61 3.60 -13.25 -4.64
N HIS A 62 2.29 -13.30 -4.38
CA HIS A 62 1.33 -14.04 -5.21
C HIS A 62 1.27 -13.54 -6.66
N VAL A 63 1.72 -12.31 -6.93
CA VAL A 63 1.72 -11.70 -8.27
C VAL A 63 2.61 -12.47 -9.25
N VAL A 64 3.51 -13.34 -8.79
CA VAL A 64 4.26 -14.25 -9.67
C VAL A 64 3.36 -15.20 -10.47
N PHE A 65 2.08 -15.31 -10.09
CA PHE A 65 1.07 -16.13 -10.77
C PHE A 65 0.03 -15.31 -11.55
N GLU A 66 0.20 -14.00 -11.70
CA GLU A 66 -0.82 -13.12 -12.30
C GLU A 66 -1.16 -13.43 -13.77
N GLY A 67 -0.31 -14.15 -14.47
CA GLY A 67 -0.54 -14.59 -15.85
C GLY A 67 -1.47 -15.81 -15.99
N ILE A 68 -1.93 -16.39 -14.89
CA ILE A 68 -2.94 -17.44 -14.90
C ILE A 68 -4.28 -16.82 -15.29
N LYS A 69 -4.83 -17.24 -16.42
CA LYS A 69 -6.09 -16.68 -16.95
C LYS A 69 -7.34 -17.36 -16.38
N GLU A 70 -7.22 -18.61 -16.03
CA GLU A 70 -8.31 -19.42 -15.48
C GLU A 70 -8.41 -19.26 -13.96
N VAL A 71 -9.60 -19.43 -13.41
CA VAL A 71 -9.78 -19.50 -11.96
C VAL A 71 -9.06 -20.73 -11.44
N LYS A 72 -8.02 -20.53 -10.65
CA LYS A 72 -7.26 -21.62 -10.04
C LYS A 72 -7.19 -21.44 -8.54
N LYS A 73 -7.55 -22.48 -7.80
CA LYS A 73 -7.52 -22.46 -6.33
C LYS A 73 -6.36 -23.29 -5.81
N ASP A 74 -5.89 -22.93 -4.63
CA ASP A 74 -4.89 -23.67 -3.86
C ASP A 74 -3.59 -23.96 -4.60
N ILE A 75 -3.06 -22.95 -5.32
CA ILE A 75 -1.77 -23.03 -6.03
C ILE A 75 -0.68 -23.39 -5.03
N LEU A 76 0.07 -24.44 -5.34
CA LEU A 76 1.21 -24.90 -4.55
C LEU A 76 2.49 -24.14 -4.89
N GLU A 77 3.50 -24.23 -4.00
CA GLU A 77 4.79 -23.55 -4.15
C GLU A 77 5.62 -24.05 -5.34
N ASN A 78 5.43 -25.29 -5.75
CA ASN A 78 6.14 -25.92 -6.87
C ASN A 78 5.48 -25.68 -8.24
N GLU A 79 4.36 -24.97 -8.28
CA GLU A 79 3.72 -24.67 -9.55
C GLU A 79 4.46 -23.61 -10.35
N GLU A 80 4.38 -23.71 -11.67
CA GLU A 80 5.01 -22.79 -12.60
C GLU A 80 4.53 -21.36 -12.42
N THR A 81 5.47 -20.44 -12.19
CA THR A 81 5.18 -19.02 -12.09
C THR A 81 4.94 -18.41 -13.47
N LYS A 82 3.99 -17.47 -13.56
CA LYS A 82 3.61 -16.76 -14.80
C LYS A 82 3.49 -15.24 -14.55
N PRO A 83 4.60 -14.56 -14.18
CA PRO A 83 4.53 -13.12 -13.92
C PRO A 83 4.34 -12.35 -15.23
N VAL A 84 3.53 -11.28 -15.20
CA VAL A 84 3.23 -10.43 -16.36
C VAL A 84 3.87 -9.05 -16.22
N LEU A 85 3.66 -8.39 -15.09
CA LEU A 85 4.18 -7.05 -14.82
C LEU A 85 5.59 -7.08 -14.26
N SER A 86 6.31 -5.97 -14.38
CA SER A 86 7.72 -5.84 -14.01
C SER A 86 8.00 -6.21 -12.55
N TYR A 87 7.08 -5.84 -11.64
CA TYR A 87 7.19 -6.24 -10.24
C TYR A 87 7.17 -7.76 -10.04
N GLY A 88 6.18 -8.44 -10.61
CA GLY A 88 6.10 -9.91 -10.54
C GLY A 88 7.32 -10.58 -11.17
N LYS A 89 7.79 -10.07 -12.32
CA LYS A 89 8.99 -10.56 -13.00
C LYS A 89 10.24 -10.39 -12.14
N SER A 90 10.45 -9.21 -11.54
CA SER A 90 11.60 -8.94 -10.67
C SER A 90 11.56 -9.79 -9.41
N LYS A 91 10.40 -9.97 -8.78
CA LYS A 91 10.28 -10.88 -7.62
C LYS A 91 10.56 -12.33 -8.00
N ASN A 92 10.07 -12.79 -9.15
CA ASN A 92 10.38 -14.12 -9.67
C ASN A 92 11.88 -14.29 -9.99
N HIS A 93 12.54 -13.25 -10.50
CA HIS A 93 13.99 -13.22 -10.70
C HIS A 93 14.74 -13.32 -9.36
N ASN A 94 14.32 -12.57 -8.34
CA ASN A 94 14.91 -12.66 -7.00
C ASN A 94 14.77 -14.05 -6.38
N GLU A 95 13.62 -14.72 -6.56
CA GLU A 95 13.48 -16.12 -6.14
C GLU A 95 14.53 -17.02 -6.80
N LYS A 96 14.79 -16.81 -8.10
CA LYS A 96 15.82 -17.55 -8.82
C LYS A 96 17.23 -17.23 -8.32
N GLN A 97 17.56 -15.94 -8.13
CA GLN A 97 18.85 -15.53 -7.56
C GLN A 97 19.14 -16.23 -6.22
N LEU A 98 18.13 -16.28 -5.32
CA LEU A 98 18.29 -16.96 -4.03
C LEU A 98 18.51 -18.47 -4.21
N LYS A 99 17.72 -19.13 -5.05
CA LYS A 99 17.87 -20.56 -5.33
C LYS A 99 19.25 -20.92 -5.88
N ASP A 100 19.75 -20.09 -6.80
CA ASP A 100 21.03 -20.33 -7.50
C ASP A 100 22.25 -19.88 -6.67
N SER A 101 22.05 -19.12 -5.58
CA SER A 101 23.12 -18.50 -4.79
C SER A 101 23.95 -19.47 -3.95
N GLY A 102 23.44 -20.67 -3.68
CA GLY A 102 24.03 -21.61 -2.73
C GLY A 102 24.03 -21.12 -1.26
N LYS A 103 23.25 -20.06 -0.96
CA LYS A 103 23.06 -19.53 0.40
C LYS A 103 21.85 -20.20 1.05
N ASN A 104 21.74 -20.07 2.38
CA ASN A 104 20.53 -20.45 3.09
C ASN A 104 19.44 -19.38 2.88
N TYR A 105 18.26 -19.77 2.42
CA TYR A 105 17.17 -18.84 2.14
C TYR A 105 15.80 -19.35 2.59
N VAL A 106 14.90 -18.42 2.89
CA VAL A 106 13.47 -18.67 3.01
C VAL A 106 12.73 -17.61 2.18
N ILE A 107 11.92 -18.06 1.24
CA ILE A 107 11.09 -17.20 0.41
C ILE A 107 9.65 -17.32 0.86
N LEU A 108 9.03 -16.17 1.17
CA LEU A 108 7.63 -16.07 1.56
C LEU A 108 6.82 -15.41 0.44
N ARG A 109 6.05 -16.17 -0.34
CA ARG A 109 5.12 -15.64 -1.34
C ARG A 109 3.87 -15.13 -0.63
N LEU A 110 3.82 -13.83 -0.42
CA LEU A 110 2.73 -13.20 0.32
C LEU A 110 1.46 -13.14 -0.52
N GLY A 111 0.31 -13.46 0.08
CA GLY A 111 -0.98 -13.01 -0.39
C GLY A 111 -1.09 -11.49 -0.30
N SER A 112 -2.27 -10.92 -0.60
CA SER A 112 -2.51 -9.48 -0.39
C SER A 112 -2.45 -9.17 1.09
N VAL A 113 -1.41 -8.44 1.51
CA VAL A 113 -1.17 -8.08 2.90
C VAL A 113 -2.08 -6.92 3.30
N TYR A 114 -2.87 -7.10 4.34
CA TYR A 114 -3.77 -6.08 4.84
C TYR A 114 -3.57 -5.79 6.33
N GLY A 115 -3.92 -4.58 6.75
CA GLY A 115 -3.83 -4.15 8.13
C GLY A 115 -3.82 -2.63 8.27
N TYR A 116 -4.09 -2.16 9.48
CA TYR A 116 -4.07 -0.75 9.81
C TYR A 116 -2.65 -0.24 10.04
N SER A 117 -2.37 0.95 9.52
CA SER A 117 -1.24 1.78 9.93
C SER A 117 -1.65 3.24 9.80
N THR A 118 -1.14 4.11 10.67
CA THR A 118 -1.39 5.55 10.60
C THR A 118 -0.79 6.19 9.37
N ASP A 119 0.46 5.86 9.07
CA ASP A 119 1.26 6.61 8.09
C ASP A 119 1.64 5.80 6.85
N THR A 120 1.71 4.48 6.96
CA THR A 120 2.26 3.61 5.92
C THR A 120 1.27 2.58 5.36
N ALA A 121 -0.04 2.68 5.72
CA ALA A 121 -1.04 1.77 5.20
C ALA A 121 -1.17 1.90 3.67
N ARG A 122 -0.99 0.79 2.96
CA ARG A 122 -1.31 0.72 1.53
C ARG A 122 -2.82 0.69 1.34
N ILE A 123 -3.39 1.86 1.14
CA ILE A 123 -4.85 2.01 0.97
C ILE A 123 -5.36 1.33 -0.30
N ASP A 124 -4.53 1.15 -1.30
CA ASP A 124 -4.88 0.48 -2.56
C ASP A 124 -5.06 -1.04 -2.45
N ILE A 125 -4.68 -1.65 -1.33
CA ILE A 125 -5.01 -3.05 -1.04
C ILE A 125 -6.49 -3.16 -0.68
N MET A 126 -7.22 -4.07 -1.34
CA MET A 126 -8.68 -4.14 -1.32
C MET A 126 -9.29 -4.14 0.11
N PRO A 127 -8.87 -4.97 1.08
CA PRO A 127 -9.45 -4.91 2.43
C PRO A 127 -9.19 -3.57 3.12
N ASN A 128 -8.01 -2.95 2.93
CA ASN A 128 -7.68 -1.64 3.48
C ASN A 128 -8.56 -0.55 2.86
N PHE A 129 -8.68 -0.55 1.53
CA PHE A 129 -9.51 0.40 0.81
C PHE A 129 -10.98 0.30 1.21
N PHE A 130 -11.53 -0.92 1.26
CA PHE A 130 -12.92 -1.14 1.64
C PHE A 130 -13.20 -0.71 3.08
N SER A 131 -12.32 -1.05 4.01
CA SER A 131 -12.44 -0.64 5.42
C SER A 131 -12.36 0.87 5.58
N LYS A 132 -11.47 1.56 4.84
CA LYS A 132 -11.37 3.02 4.85
C LYS A 132 -12.63 3.66 4.28
N MET A 133 -13.11 3.20 3.13
CA MET A 133 -14.38 3.68 2.55
C MET A 133 -15.56 3.42 3.48
N ALA A 134 -15.58 2.27 4.14
CA ALA A 134 -16.60 1.94 5.11
C ALA A 134 -16.58 2.89 6.32
N SER A 135 -15.40 3.27 6.79
CA SER A 135 -15.27 4.25 7.89
C SER A 135 -15.85 5.63 7.56
N GLN A 136 -16.01 5.93 6.28
CA GLN A 136 -16.53 7.20 5.74
C GLN A 136 -17.97 7.12 5.22
N ASN A 137 -18.69 6.02 5.50
CA ASN A 137 -20.04 5.75 4.97
C ASN A 137 -20.09 5.73 3.42
N GLY A 138 -18.99 5.36 2.78
CA GLY A 138 -18.84 5.45 1.33
C GLY A 138 -19.52 4.32 0.56
N THR A 139 -19.37 4.34 -0.77
CA THR A 139 -19.86 3.30 -1.67
C THR A 139 -18.74 2.35 -2.07
N LEU A 140 -18.93 1.05 -1.88
CA LEU A 140 -18.03 0.01 -2.36
C LEU A 140 -18.52 -0.49 -3.73
N LYS A 141 -17.70 -0.27 -4.77
CA LYS A 141 -17.97 -0.81 -6.11
C LYS A 141 -17.45 -2.22 -6.23
N LEU A 142 -18.32 -3.14 -6.64
CA LEU A 142 -18.03 -4.56 -6.82
C LEU A 142 -18.03 -4.89 -8.30
N TYR A 143 -16.88 -4.75 -8.95
CA TYR A 143 -16.69 -5.09 -10.36
C TYR A 143 -16.93 -6.58 -10.58
N ALA A 144 -17.56 -6.94 -11.70
CA ALA A 144 -18.01 -8.31 -11.99
C ALA A 144 -18.80 -8.96 -10.83
N GLY A 145 -19.62 -8.15 -10.12
CA GLY A 145 -20.38 -8.61 -8.95
C GLY A 145 -19.50 -9.02 -7.75
N GLY A 146 -18.24 -8.62 -7.72
CA GLY A 146 -17.32 -8.95 -6.64
C GLY A 146 -16.86 -10.41 -6.58
N ARG A 147 -16.96 -11.16 -7.70
CA ARG A 147 -16.63 -12.60 -7.76
C ARG A 147 -15.13 -12.90 -7.76
N GLN A 148 -14.27 -11.90 -7.87
CA GLN A 148 -12.82 -12.08 -7.89
C GLN A 148 -12.32 -12.73 -6.60
N ILE A 149 -11.52 -13.80 -6.74
CA ILE A 149 -10.90 -14.52 -5.63
C ILE A 149 -9.60 -13.81 -5.23
N LYS A 150 -9.37 -13.70 -3.94
CA LYS A 150 -8.17 -13.10 -3.34
C LYS A 150 -7.62 -13.99 -2.23
N SER A 151 -6.31 -14.14 -2.22
CA SER A 151 -5.56 -14.69 -1.08
C SER A 151 -5.10 -13.55 -0.20
N LEU A 152 -5.50 -13.54 1.05
CA LEU A 152 -5.27 -12.45 2.00
C LEU A 152 -4.42 -12.93 3.17
N VAL A 153 -3.62 -12.02 3.73
CA VAL A 153 -2.83 -12.28 4.94
C VAL A 153 -2.76 -11.03 5.82
N PRO A 154 -3.02 -11.15 7.14
CA PRO A 154 -2.87 -10.04 8.07
C PRO A 154 -1.41 -9.58 8.18
N LEU A 155 -1.15 -8.28 8.17
CA LEU A 155 0.19 -7.70 8.30
C LEU A 155 0.94 -8.20 9.54
N ILE A 156 0.25 -8.30 10.67
CA ILE A 156 0.85 -8.77 11.92
C ILE A 156 1.27 -10.24 11.82
N ASP A 157 0.47 -11.08 11.16
CA ASP A 157 0.84 -12.48 10.95
C ASP A 157 2.02 -12.61 9.96
N VAL A 158 2.16 -11.69 9.00
CA VAL A 158 3.37 -11.62 8.16
C VAL A 158 4.60 -11.35 9.03
N ALA A 159 4.57 -10.32 9.88
CA ALA A 159 5.69 -10.00 10.78
C ALA A 159 6.03 -11.17 11.73
N ARG A 160 5.00 -11.82 12.29
CA ARG A 160 5.17 -13.02 13.12
C ARG A 160 5.80 -14.18 12.36
N CYS A 161 5.43 -14.35 11.07
CA CYS A 161 6.01 -15.41 10.24
C CYS A 161 7.49 -15.15 9.96
N PHE A 162 7.89 -13.88 9.70
CA PHE A 162 9.30 -13.54 9.56
C PHE A 162 10.11 -13.92 10.79
N LYS A 163 9.63 -13.55 11.98
CA LYS A 163 10.27 -13.94 13.25
C LYS A 163 10.28 -15.47 13.45
N PHE A 164 9.18 -16.13 13.15
CA PHE A 164 9.10 -17.59 13.23
C PHE A 164 10.14 -18.28 12.31
N MET A 165 10.32 -17.81 11.08
CA MET A 165 11.30 -18.36 10.15
C MET A 165 12.75 -18.05 10.54
N GLU A 166 12.98 -16.92 11.20
CA GLU A 166 14.28 -16.57 11.79
C GLU A 166 14.69 -17.59 12.86
N GLU A 167 13.77 -17.98 13.74
CA GLU A 167 14.00 -18.87 14.87
C GLU A 167 14.05 -20.37 14.47
N ARG A 168 13.75 -20.74 13.24
CA ARG A 168 13.68 -22.14 12.73
C ARG A 168 14.92 -22.53 11.96
N GLU A 169 15.91 -23.12 12.66
CA GLU A 169 17.13 -23.60 12.02
C GLU A 169 16.90 -24.80 11.09
N ASP A 170 15.88 -25.59 11.34
CA ASP A 170 15.47 -26.75 10.55
C ASP A 170 14.80 -26.37 9.21
N ILE A 171 14.44 -25.09 9.03
CA ILE A 171 13.89 -24.58 7.76
C ILE A 171 14.97 -23.82 6.99
N SER A 172 15.37 -24.36 5.87
CA SER A 172 16.39 -23.76 5.01
C SER A 172 16.14 -24.05 3.53
N SER A 173 16.53 -23.13 2.68
CA SER A 173 16.48 -23.24 1.21
C SER A 173 15.10 -23.65 0.68
N ASP A 174 14.08 -22.97 1.16
CA ASP A 174 12.69 -23.32 0.85
C ASP A 174 11.79 -22.12 0.54
N ILE A 175 10.64 -22.40 -0.07
CA ILE A 175 9.61 -21.41 -0.44
C ILE A 175 8.30 -21.79 0.22
N PHE A 176 7.58 -20.79 0.75
CA PHE A 176 6.27 -20.94 1.36
C PHE A 176 5.30 -19.90 0.81
N ASN A 177 4.09 -20.32 0.52
CA ASN A 177 2.97 -19.43 0.31
C ASN A 177 2.46 -18.94 1.67
N LEU A 178 2.53 -17.64 1.90
CA LEU A 178 2.05 -17.04 3.14
C LEU A 178 0.73 -16.32 2.90
N THR A 179 -0.34 -17.03 3.05
CA THR A 179 -1.71 -16.56 2.97
C THR A 179 -2.55 -17.23 4.04
N LYS A 180 -3.54 -16.52 4.59
CA LYS A 180 -4.47 -17.07 5.58
C LYS A 180 -5.82 -17.37 4.97
N ASP A 181 -6.44 -16.38 4.37
CA ASP A 181 -7.82 -16.43 3.92
C ASP A 181 -7.91 -16.43 2.39
N THR A 182 -8.76 -17.28 1.85
CA THR A 182 -9.18 -17.23 0.45
C THR A 182 -10.62 -16.77 0.41
N VAL A 183 -10.86 -15.59 -0.13
CA VAL A 183 -12.17 -14.92 -0.14
C VAL A 183 -12.44 -14.25 -1.48
N THR A 184 -13.71 -13.97 -1.75
CA THR A 184 -14.13 -13.09 -2.84
C THR A 184 -14.12 -11.64 -2.40
N VAL A 185 -14.05 -10.73 -3.36
CA VAL A 185 -14.19 -9.28 -3.11
C VAL A 185 -15.54 -8.95 -2.47
N LYS A 186 -16.61 -9.69 -2.87
CA LYS A 186 -17.96 -9.54 -2.30
C LYS A 186 -18.00 -9.88 -0.81
N GLU A 187 -17.41 -11.01 -0.41
CA GLU A 187 -17.37 -11.41 1.00
C GLU A 187 -16.70 -10.35 1.89
N VAL A 188 -15.61 -9.74 1.43
CA VAL A 188 -14.97 -8.65 2.17
C VAL A 188 -15.87 -7.41 2.26
N ALA A 189 -16.58 -7.08 1.19
CA ALA A 189 -17.53 -5.96 1.19
C ALA A 189 -18.72 -6.21 2.13
N GLU A 190 -19.20 -7.45 2.21
CA GLU A 190 -20.27 -7.86 3.12
C GLU A 190 -19.83 -7.77 4.59
N ILE A 191 -18.58 -8.15 4.90
CA ILE A 191 -18.00 -7.91 6.23
C ILE A 191 -17.99 -6.42 6.55
N CYS A 192 -17.53 -5.56 5.62
CA CYS A 192 -17.57 -4.12 5.83
C CYS A 192 -19.00 -3.60 6.06
N LYS A 193 -19.98 -4.11 5.31
CA LYS A 193 -21.40 -3.76 5.45
C LYS A 193 -21.98 -4.19 6.80
N LYS A 194 -21.56 -5.35 7.31
CA LYS A 194 -21.93 -5.83 8.65
C LYS A 194 -21.50 -4.86 9.75
N TYR A 195 -20.27 -4.33 9.67
CA TYR A 195 -19.73 -3.43 10.71
C TYR A 195 -20.06 -1.96 10.47
N ASN A 196 -20.45 -1.58 9.27
CA ASN A 196 -21.05 -0.27 8.99
C ASN A 196 -22.24 -0.39 8.02
N PRO A 197 -23.47 -0.55 8.54
CA PRO A 197 -24.68 -0.65 7.71
C PRO A 197 -24.98 0.57 6.84
N LYS A 198 -24.37 1.72 7.10
CA LYS A 198 -24.59 2.96 6.32
C LYS A 198 -23.92 2.93 4.94
N ILE A 199 -22.94 2.07 4.71
CA ILE A 199 -22.28 1.97 3.40
C ILE A 199 -23.22 1.42 2.34
N THR A 200 -22.92 1.77 1.09
CA THR A 200 -23.62 1.22 -0.08
C THR A 200 -22.73 0.23 -0.82
N LEU A 201 -23.27 -0.95 -1.13
CA LEU A 201 -22.62 -1.89 -2.05
C LEU A 201 -23.21 -1.69 -3.43
N LYS A 202 -22.37 -1.40 -4.44
CA LYS A 202 -22.78 -1.21 -5.83
C LYS A 202 -22.12 -2.26 -6.71
N GLU A 203 -22.88 -3.28 -7.08
CA GLU A 203 -22.44 -4.30 -8.05
C GLU A 203 -22.45 -3.69 -9.47
N THR A 204 -21.44 -4.03 -10.26
CA THR A 204 -21.34 -3.67 -11.66
C THR A 204 -21.10 -4.94 -12.50
N ASN A 205 -21.52 -4.90 -13.75
CA ASN A 205 -21.29 -5.97 -14.70
C ASN A 205 -20.02 -5.78 -15.54
N ASP A 206 -19.18 -4.82 -15.16
CA ASP A 206 -17.93 -4.56 -15.86
C ASP A 206 -17.06 -5.82 -15.92
N GLU A 207 -16.49 -6.07 -17.06
CA GLU A 207 -15.54 -7.16 -17.23
C GLU A 207 -14.26 -6.89 -16.42
N VAL A 208 -13.72 -7.95 -15.85
CA VAL A 208 -12.42 -7.93 -15.16
C VAL A 208 -11.43 -8.83 -15.89
N PRO A 209 -10.12 -8.50 -15.89
CA PRO A 209 -9.11 -9.26 -16.64
C PRO A 209 -9.05 -10.74 -16.29
N ASN A 210 -9.28 -11.08 -15.03
CA ASN A 210 -9.48 -12.44 -14.55
C ASN A 210 -10.28 -12.43 -13.24
N LEU A 211 -10.84 -13.59 -12.88
CA LEU A 211 -11.51 -13.78 -11.59
C LEU A 211 -10.56 -14.17 -10.45
N GLY A 212 -9.26 -14.20 -10.73
CA GLY A 212 -8.22 -14.41 -9.73
C GLY A 212 -7.92 -15.88 -9.46
N PHE A 213 -7.05 -16.07 -8.51
CA PHE A 213 -6.57 -17.36 -8.05
C PHE A 213 -6.32 -17.32 -6.54
N SER A 214 -6.14 -18.48 -5.93
CA SER A 214 -5.72 -18.57 -4.53
C SER A 214 -4.46 -19.42 -4.36
N LEU A 215 -3.71 -19.11 -3.31
CA LEU A 215 -2.54 -19.85 -2.90
C LEU A 215 -2.91 -20.85 -1.80
N SER A 216 -2.32 -22.03 -1.84
CA SER A 216 -2.39 -22.99 -0.74
C SER A 216 -1.46 -22.57 0.40
N ASN A 217 -1.95 -22.59 1.62
CA ASN A 217 -1.14 -22.34 2.82
C ASN A 217 -0.78 -23.64 3.58
N LYS A 218 -1.05 -24.79 3.00
CA LYS A 218 -0.82 -26.09 3.68
C LYS A 218 0.63 -26.28 4.11
N LYS A 219 1.57 -25.86 3.25
CA LYS A 219 3.00 -26.04 3.53
C LYS A 219 3.45 -25.23 4.73
N ILE A 220 3.06 -23.95 4.83
CA ILE A 220 3.42 -23.10 5.99
C ILE A 220 2.75 -23.60 7.27
N LEU A 221 1.51 -24.06 7.22
CA LEU A 221 0.83 -24.64 8.38
C LEU A 221 1.50 -25.91 8.89
N ASN A 222 2.02 -26.75 7.98
CA ASN A 222 2.75 -27.98 8.33
C ASN A 222 4.07 -27.70 9.07
N THR A 223 4.62 -26.48 9.01
CA THR A 223 5.77 -26.08 9.85
C THR A 223 5.42 -25.84 11.30
N GLY A 224 4.13 -25.82 11.65
CA GLY A 224 3.63 -25.46 12.97
C GLY A 224 3.32 -23.98 13.13
N PHE A 225 3.51 -23.15 12.08
CA PHE A 225 3.09 -21.74 12.11
C PHE A 225 1.58 -21.62 12.27
N LYS A 226 1.14 -20.69 13.12
CA LYS A 226 -0.28 -20.45 13.39
C LYS A 226 -0.61 -18.98 13.12
N PHE A 227 -1.62 -18.77 12.26
CA PHE A 227 -2.22 -17.45 12.10
C PHE A 227 -3.08 -17.12 13.32
N LEU A 228 -3.01 -15.88 13.81
CA LEU A 228 -3.73 -15.45 15.02
C LEU A 228 -4.84 -14.42 14.70
N TYR A 229 -4.70 -13.65 13.63
CA TYR A 229 -5.59 -12.51 13.37
C TYR A 229 -6.67 -12.88 12.35
N ALA A 230 -7.94 -12.82 12.73
CA ALA A 230 -9.06 -13.08 11.85
C ALA A 230 -9.34 -11.90 10.91
N LEU A 231 -9.76 -12.19 9.68
CA LEU A 231 -10.09 -11.18 8.67
C LEU A 231 -11.20 -10.25 9.14
N GLU A 232 -12.26 -10.81 9.69
CA GLU A 232 -13.42 -10.07 10.14
C GLU A 232 -13.09 -9.10 11.28
N GLU A 233 -12.34 -9.56 12.29
CA GLU A 233 -11.88 -8.74 13.41
C GLU A 233 -10.94 -7.62 12.94
N SER A 234 -10.04 -7.93 12.01
CA SER A 234 -9.12 -6.95 11.42
C SER A 234 -9.87 -5.86 10.63
N ILE A 235 -10.92 -6.22 9.87
CA ILE A 235 -11.75 -5.26 9.15
C ILE A 235 -12.50 -4.36 10.14
N GLN A 236 -13.10 -4.94 11.19
CA GLN A 236 -13.76 -4.19 12.25
C GLN A 236 -12.80 -3.18 12.90
N GLU A 237 -11.60 -3.62 13.24
CA GLU A 237 -10.56 -2.77 13.82
C GLU A 237 -10.17 -1.63 12.88
N MET A 238 -9.93 -1.93 11.60
CA MET A 238 -9.59 -0.91 10.58
C MET A 238 -10.69 0.13 10.43
N ILE A 239 -11.95 -0.28 10.31
CA ILE A 239 -13.11 0.63 10.23
C ILE A 239 -13.14 1.52 11.47
N SER A 240 -13.02 0.95 12.67
CA SER A 240 -13.05 1.69 13.93
C SER A 240 -11.92 2.71 14.03
N LYS A 241 -10.69 2.32 13.70
CA LYS A 241 -9.53 3.21 13.78
C LYS A 241 -9.62 4.37 12.79
N TRP A 242 -10.01 4.10 11.54
CA TRP A 242 -10.20 5.17 10.55
C TRP A 242 -11.40 6.05 10.86
N SER A 243 -12.49 5.52 11.43
CA SER A 243 -13.61 6.32 11.90
C SER A 243 -13.21 7.31 13.00
N LYS A 244 -12.34 6.88 13.92
CA LYS A 244 -11.80 7.78 14.96
C LYS A 244 -10.94 8.89 14.37
N GLN A 245 -10.13 8.59 13.36
CA GLN A 245 -9.35 9.62 12.65
C GLN A 245 -10.26 10.63 11.95
N ASN A 246 -11.35 10.16 11.32
CA ASN A 246 -12.32 11.03 10.69
C ASN A 246 -13.05 11.90 11.74
N LEU A 247 -13.41 11.30 12.90
CA LEU A 247 -14.06 12.04 14.01
C LEU A 247 -13.17 13.16 14.55
N ILE A 248 -11.88 12.94 14.68
CA ILE A 248 -10.94 14.00 15.10
C ILE A 248 -10.94 15.15 14.09
N LYS A 249 -10.94 14.84 12.78
CA LYS A 249 -11.07 15.86 11.73
C LYS A 249 -12.42 16.58 11.81
N ASP A 250 -13.51 15.84 11.99
CA ASP A 250 -14.84 16.41 12.12
C ASP A 250 -14.97 17.28 13.39
N LEU A 251 -14.33 16.91 14.49
CA LEU A 251 -14.30 17.73 15.71
C LEU A 251 -13.50 19.02 15.54
N GLU A 252 -12.48 19.02 14.72
CA GLU A 252 -11.76 20.25 14.33
C GLU A 252 -12.63 21.15 13.43
N HIS A 253 -13.57 20.59 12.67
CA HIS A 253 -14.54 21.33 11.84
C HIS A 253 -15.72 21.92 12.61
N VAL A 254 -16.10 21.32 13.73
CA VAL A 254 -17.31 21.69 14.50
C VAL A 254 -17.06 22.86 15.47
N ARG A 255 -15.86 23.36 15.58
CA ARG A 255 -15.64 24.58 16.37
C ARG A 255 -16.09 25.77 15.57
N ASP A 256 -17.20 26.35 16.04
CA ASP A 256 -17.91 27.50 15.49
C ASP A 256 -17.02 28.48 14.74
N GLY A 257 -17.47 28.81 13.54
CA GLY A 257 -16.77 29.59 12.58
C GLY A 257 -16.15 30.87 13.11
N GLY A 258 -14.92 31.08 12.72
CA GLY A 258 -14.41 32.39 12.48
C GLY A 258 -14.00 33.24 13.68
N ASN A 259 -14.08 32.76 14.90
CA ASN A 259 -13.65 33.55 16.05
C ASN A 259 -12.20 33.25 16.41
N GLU A 260 -11.36 34.25 16.21
CA GLU A 260 -9.99 34.23 16.70
C GLU A 260 -9.99 34.35 18.22
N PHE A 261 -9.29 33.46 18.88
CA PHE A 261 -9.02 33.55 20.30
C PHE A 261 -7.60 34.06 20.51
N ILE A 262 -7.46 35.20 21.18
CA ILE A 262 -6.17 35.83 21.45
C ILE A 262 -6.01 35.97 22.97
N ASP A 263 -4.89 35.46 23.50
CA ASP A 263 -4.49 35.68 24.90
C ASP A 263 -2.98 35.96 24.99
N LEU A 264 -2.44 36.05 26.20
CA LEU A 264 -1.02 36.32 26.45
C LEU A 264 -0.08 35.22 25.90
N ARG A 265 -0.61 34.05 25.54
CA ARG A 265 0.16 32.91 25.00
C ARG A 265 0.22 32.92 23.49
N GLY A 266 -0.70 33.62 22.82
CA GLY A 266 -0.77 33.70 21.38
C GLY A 266 -2.19 33.74 20.83
N LYS A 267 -2.32 33.37 19.56
CA LYS A 267 -3.55 33.43 18.78
C LYS A 267 -3.95 32.03 18.31
N ILE A 268 -5.22 31.69 18.47
CA ILE A 268 -5.84 30.51 17.85
C ILE A 268 -6.80 31.02 16.79
N SER A 269 -6.58 30.64 15.53
CA SER A 269 -7.49 30.95 14.43
C SER A 269 -8.20 29.65 14.02
N ASN A 270 -9.53 29.66 14.02
CA ASN A 270 -10.35 28.55 13.57
C ASN A 270 -10.79 28.82 12.13
N HIS A 271 -10.60 27.83 11.27
CA HIS A 271 -11.05 27.89 9.88
C HIS A 271 -12.10 26.83 9.65
N GLU A 272 -13.28 27.24 9.23
CA GLU A 272 -14.35 26.32 8.85
C GLU A 272 -14.06 25.76 7.46
N LEU A 273 -14.07 24.44 7.35
CA LEU A 273 -13.88 23.73 6.10
C LEU A 273 -15.24 23.21 5.65
N THR A 274 -15.79 23.80 4.63
CA THR A 274 -17.11 23.49 4.08
C THR A 274 -17.14 22.25 3.19
N GLU A 275 -15.97 21.67 2.92
CA GLU A 275 -15.80 20.53 2.00
C GLU A 275 -14.90 19.44 2.58
N PRO A 276 -15.08 18.17 2.19
CA PRO A 276 -14.22 17.08 2.63
C PRO A 276 -12.78 17.33 2.20
N ILE A 277 -11.84 17.38 3.16
CA ILE A 277 -10.41 17.45 2.90
C ILE A 277 -9.82 16.06 2.98
N ASN A 278 -9.18 15.64 1.89
CA ASN A 278 -8.51 14.34 1.82
C ASN A 278 -7.04 14.41 2.26
N MET A 279 -6.44 15.61 2.20
CA MET A 279 -5.03 15.81 2.53
C MET A 279 -4.78 17.26 2.96
N ILE A 280 -4.00 17.42 4.01
CA ILE A 280 -3.44 18.72 4.43
C ILE A 280 -1.92 18.63 4.25
N GLY A 281 -1.36 19.56 3.48
CA GLY A 281 0.08 19.70 3.31
C GLY A 281 0.55 21.02 3.87
N LEU A 282 1.59 21.02 4.72
CA LEU A 282 2.30 22.21 5.13
C LEU A 282 3.46 22.44 4.18
N VAL A 283 3.52 23.64 3.59
CA VAL A 283 4.58 24.00 2.66
C VAL A 283 5.33 25.22 3.18
N GLU A 284 6.58 25.02 3.54
CA GLU A 284 7.49 26.11 3.84
C GLU A 284 8.28 26.50 2.59
N SER A 285 8.38 27.79 2.34
CA SER A 285 9.11 28.32 1.19
C SER A 285 10.12 29.38 1.62
N LYS A 286 11.32 29.28 1.10
CA LYS A 286 12.34 30.31 1.31
C LYS A 286 12.03 31.53 0.43
N LYS A 287 12.39 32.72 0.89
CA LYS A 287 12.24 33.96 0.11
C LYS A 287 12.87 33.80 -1.28
N GLY A 288 12.13 34.23 -2.31
CA GLY A 288 12.57 34.20 -3.70
C GLY A 288 12.46 32.85 -4.41
N THR A 289 11.86 31.83 -3.79
CA THR A 289 11.59 30.55 -4.46
C THR A 289 10.29 30.57 -5.25
N ILE A 290 10.26 29.85 -6.37
CA ILE A 290 9.08 29.61 -7.18
C ILE A 290 8.59 28.19 -6.90
N ARG A 291 7.29 28.02 -6.67
CA ARG A 291 6.64 26.72 -6.46
C ARG A 291 5.38 26.61 -7.31
N ALA A 292 4.82 25.41 -7.36
CA ALA A 292 3.52 25.11 -7.96
C ALA A 292 3.37 25.51 -9.43
N ASN A 293 4.43 25.49 -10.23
CA ASN A 293 4.34 25.77 -11.67
C ASN A 293 3.72 24.57 -12.44
N HIS A 294 2.51 24.17 -12.03
CA HIS A 294 1.75 23.06 -12.58
C HIS A 294 0.25 23.26 -12.33
N TYR A 295 -0.57 22.43 -12.89
CA TYR A 295 -2.01 22.38 -12.65
C TYR A 295 -2.46 20.97 -12.23
N HIS A 296 -3.63 20.88 -11.64
CA HIS A 296 -4.23 19.63 -11.20
C HIS A 296 -5.51 19.34 -11.98
N PRO A 297 -5.52 18.42 -12.96
CA PRO A 297 -6.67 18.19 -13.81
C PRO A 297 -7.86 17.51 -13.11
N GLN A 298 -7.64 16.91 -11.94
CA GLN A 298 -8.63 16.14 -11.19
C GLN A 298 -8.67 16.47 -9.70
N GLN A 299 -8.00 17.54 -9.29
CA GLN A 299 -7.86 17.89 -7.88
C GLN A 299 -8.08 19.39 -7.69
N GLU A 300 -8.93 19.74 -6.76
CA GLU A 300 -9.05 21.12 -6.27
C GLU A 300 -8.09 21.33 -5.09
N GLN A 301 -7.38 22.46 -5.08
CA GLN A 301 -6.52 22.87 -3.98
C GLN A 301 -7.00 24.19 -3.41
N LYS A 302 -7.12 24.24 -2.09
CA LYS A 302 -7.32 25.47 -1.33
C LYS A 302 -6.07 25.70 -0.49
N CYS A 303 -5.51 26.90 -0.55
CA CYS A 303 -4.33 27.29 0.17
C CYS A 303 -4.65 28.34 1.23
N LEU A 304 -4.22 28.08 2.46
CA LEU A 304 -4.23 29.06 3.54
C LEU A 304 -2.78 29.53 3.79
N PHE A 305 -2.58 30.83 3.71
CA PHE A 305 -1.27 31.42 3.98
C PHE A 305 -1.18 31.83 5.43
N THR A 306 -0.43 31.11 6.21
CA THR A 306 -0.33 31.32 7.66
C THR A 306 0.78 32.26 8.06
N LYS A 307 1.73 32.58 7.13
CA LYS A 307 2.83 33.50 7.42
C LYS A 307 3.48 34.03 6.15
N GLY A 308 3.68 35.34 6.08
CA GLY A 308 4.44 35.99 5.02
C GLY A 308 3.59 36.51 3.88
N GLN A 309 4.21 36.66 2.72
CA GLN A 309 3.58 37.19 1.51
C GLN A 309 4.05 36.39 0.31
N ILE A 310 3.13 36.07 -0.59
CA ILE A 310 3.43 35.46 -1.87
C ILE A 310 2.83 36.26 -3.02
N ILE A 311 3.36 36.02 -4.21
CA ILE A 311 2.75 36.46 -5.47
C ILE A 311 2.25 35.23 -6.17
N GLU A 312 0.94 35.15 -6.39
CA GLU A 312 0.30 34.11 -7.19
C GLU A 312 0.11 34.58 -8.61
N ILE A 313 0.39 33.71 -9.56
CA ILE A 313 0.22 33.98 -11.00
C ILE A 313 -0.63 32.87 -11.58
N PHE A 314 -1.78 33.23 -12.12
CA PHE A 314 -2.71 32.32 -12.79
C PHE A 314 -2.74 32.57 -14.29
N GLN A 315 -2.91 31.50 -15.03
CA GLN A 315 -3.16 31.56 -16.46
C GLN A 315 -4.16 30.46 -16.83
N ASP A 316 -5.11 30.77 -17.72
CA ASP A 316 -6.05 29.78 -18.23
C ASP A 316 -5.32 28.73 -19.06
N ILE A 317 -5.37 27.47 -18.64
CA ILE A 317 -4.72 26.35 -19.31
C ILE A 317 -5.38 26.02 -20.65
N LEU A 318 -6.69 26.29 -20.81
CA LEU A 318 -7.41 26.06 -22.06
C LEU A 318 -7.14 27.15 -23.07
N ASN A 319 -6.60 28.30 -22.63
CA ASN A 319 -6.20 29.40 -23.48
C ASN A 319 -4.80 29.89 -23.12
N PRO A 320 -3.73 29.25 -23.61
CA PRO A 320 -2.34 29.60 -23.26
C PRO A 320 -1.93 31.04 -23.62
N ASN A 321 -2.72 31.72 -24.49
CA ASN A 321 -2.51 33.12 -24.83
C ASN A 321 -3.31 34.09 -23.94
N SER A 322 -4.07 33.58 -22.97
CA SER A 322 -4.79 34.43 -22.02
C SER A 322 -3.79 35.27 -21.20
N PRO A 323 -4.18 36.47 -20.78
CA PRO A 323 -3.34 37.29 -19.92
C PRO A 323 -3.13 36.59 -18.58
N LYS A 324 -1.90 36.66 -18.06
CA LYS A 324 -1.60 36.19 -16.71
C LYS A 324 -2.24 37.12 -15.70
N VAL A 325 -2.98 36.56 -14.77
CA VAL A 325 -3.51 37.31 -13.62
C VAL A 325 -2.54 37.15 -12.48
N THR A 326 -2.12 38.26 -11.90
CA THR A 326 -1.17 38.29 -10.77
C THR A 326 -1.87 38.89 -9.56
N GLN A 327 -1.77 38.22 -8.43
CA GLN A 327 -2.24 38.76 -7.15
C GLN A 327 -1.19 38.61 -6.05
N VAL A 328 -1.23 39.53 -5.10
CA VAL A 328 -0.42 39.43 -3.87
C VAL A 328 -1.30 38.86 -2.78
N VAL A 329 -0.89 37.76 -2.21
CA VAL A 329 -1.59 37.10 -1.10
C VAL A 329 -0.76 37.32 0.16
N ASN A 330 -1.38 37.87 1.17
CA ASN A 330 -0.80 38.07 2.49
C ASN A 330 -1.28 36.98 3.44
N GLU A 331 -0.61 36.84 4.58
CA GLU A 331 -1.11 36.01 5.66
C GLU A 331 -2.52 36.42 6.06
N GLY A 332 -3.42 35.41 6.19
CA GLY A 332 -4.82 35.59 6.52
C GLY A 332 -5.17 35.02 7.88
#